data_f9014cdee088ac03bc325b85c3dec5aa
#
_entry.id   f9014cdee088ac03bc325b85c3dec5aa
#
_cell.length_a   1.000
_cell.length_b   1.000
_cell.length_c   1.000
_cell.angle_alpha   90.00
_cell.angle_beta   90.00
_cell.angle_gamma   90.00
#
_symmetry.space_group_name_H-M   'P 1'
#
loop_
_entity.id
_entity.type
_entity.pdbx_description
1 polymer ?
#
loop_
_entity_poly.entity_id
_entity_poly.type
_entity_poly.pdbx_seq_one_letter_code
_entity_poly.pdbx_strand_id
1 'polypeptide(L)'
;MLTRWCVTLGAIFAFSLGGSGAWAAEALRYAGATTLQQFYLPDAAIAFEARTGGVIHAQGGNTDPGLRALAAGKIDLAGAGRFLTPAEKAAGLVEHLIGWDALAVIVHAANPLDNLSRSQLKALLSGQIANWRQLGGADLPVQVISSPLGSGMRAAVSELVLGQLPMTRREQVSARVVDSDDQVARNVGGICLLSHSMVQAREVKVVAVEGVLPTRDNVAAQRYPLVKPLQLVTRGKPQGPAAQFIEFSLSDQGQELLARHFFRLQPL
;
A
#
# COMPACT_ATOMS: atom_id res chain seq x y z
N MET A 1 25.28 -92.06 10.27
CA MET A 1 25.49 -91.13 9.16
C MET A 1 24.70 -89.85 9.49
N LEU A 2 25.39 -88.79 9.89
CA LEU A 2 24.81 -87.55 10.38
C LEU A 2 24.80 -86.52 9.25
N THR A 3 23.61 -86.06 8.82
CA THR A 3 23.44 -85.00 7.83
C THR A 3 23.21 -83.68 8.56
N ARG A 4 24.18 -82.73 8.44
CA ARG A 4 24.13 -81.37 8.97
C ARG A 4 23.29 -80.46 8.06
N TRP A 5 22.31 -79.85 8.63
CA TRP A 5 21.55 -78.74 7.99
C TRP A 5 22.24 -77.42 8.33
N CYS A 6 22.66 -76.70 7.29
CA CYS A 6 23.08 -75.30 7.41
C CYS A 6 21.86 -74.41 7.26
N VAL A 7 21.55 -73.63 8.32
CA VAL A 7 20.53 -72.56 8.27
C VAL A 7 21.28 -71.28 7.98
N THR A 8 21.06 -70.69 6.83
CA THR A 8 21.54 -69.36 6.45
C THR A 8 20.52 -68.32 6.94
N LEU A 9 20.91 -67.51 7.93
CA LEU A 9 20.16 -66.29 8.33
C LEU A 9 20.36 -65.20 7.27
N GLY A 10 19.31 -64.88 6.52
CA GLY A 10 19.24 -63.68 5.67
C GLY A 10 18.90 -62.49 6.52
N ALA A 11 19.82 -61.51 6.66
CA ALA A 11 19.55 -60.23 7.24
C ALA A 11 18.72 -59.37 6.28
N ILE A 12 17.49 -59.10 6.68
CA ILE A 12 16.61 -58.13 5.95
C ILE A 12 17.02 -56.72 6.45
N PHE A 13 17.73 -55.98 5.58
CA PHE A 13 17.96 -54.53 5.76
C PHE A 13 16.68 -53.81 5.41
N ALA A 14 15.92 -53.39 6.40
CA ALA A 14 14.82 -52.47 6.21
C ALA A 14 15.38 -51.09 5.90
N PHE A 15 15.35 -50.67 4.63
CA PHE A 15 15.57 -49.29 4.22
C PHE A 15 14.33 -48.50 4.65
N SER A 16 14.43 -47.78 5.76
CA SER A 16 13.49 -46.75 6.14
C SER A 16 13.66 -45.57 5.15
N LEU A 17 12.82 -45.49 4.13
CA LEU A 17 12.60 -44.30 3.34
C LEU A 17 12.02 -43.24 4.29
N GLY A 18 12.90 -42.43 4.86
CA GLY A 18 12.53 -41.18 5.50
C GLY A 18 11.90 -40.28 4.46
N GLY A 19 10.57 -40.36 4.33
CA GLY A 19 9.80 -39.43 3.54
C GLY A 19 9.99 -38.04 4.14
N SER A 20 10.87 -37.23 3.53
CA SER A 20 10.84 -35.80 3.69
C SER A 20 9.49 -35.34 3.14
N GLY A 21 8.48 -35.30 4.00
CA GLY A 21 7.24 -34.62 3.70
C GLY A 21 7.60 -33.17 3.39
N ALA A 22 7.72 -32.86 2.09
CA ALA A 22 7.68 -31.47 1.66
C ALA A 22 6.31 -30.97 2.11
N TRP A 23 6.29 -30.28 3.24
CA TRP A 23 5.14 -29.48 3.64
C TRP A 23 4.96 -28.47 2.51
N ALA A 24 3.91 -28.64 1.73
CA ALA A 24 3.52 -27.60 0.78
C ALA A 24 3.45 -26.31 1.58
N ALA A 25 4.32 -25.36 1.27
CA ALA A 25 4.35 -24.08 1.98
C ALA A 25 2.93 -23.49 1.86
N GLU A 26 2.27 -23.33 3.01
CA GLU A 26 0.91 -22.77 3.03
C GLU A 26 0.97 -21.38 2.40
N ALA A 27 0.21 -21.19 1.32
CA ALA A 27 0.25 -19.94 0.58
C ALA A 27 -0.30 -18.79 1.43
N LEU A 28 0.45 -17.70 1.53
CA LEU A 28 0.08 -16.49 2.26
C LEU A 28 -1.03 -15.76 1.49
N ARG A 29 -2.22 -15.68 2.08
CA ARG A 29 -3.37 -14.97 1.50
C ARG A 29 -3.29 -13.50 1.88
N TYR A 30 -3.19 -12.62 0.87
CA TYR A 30 -3.11 -11.18 1.06
C TYR A 30 -4.30 -10.46 0.41
N ALA A 31 -4.81 -9.40 1.08
CA ALA A 31 -5.66 -8.37 0.46
C ALA A 31 -5.41 -7.01 1.13
N GLY A 32 -5.78 -5.91 0.48
CA GLY A 32 -5.66 -4.59 1.13
C GLY A 32 -5.24 -3.46 0.20
N ALA A 33 -4.36 -2.59 0.69
CA ALA A 33 -3.97 -1.36 0.02
C ALA A 33 -3.54 -1.59 -1.43
N THR A 34 -4.28 -1.00 -2.37
CA THR A 34 -4.01 -1.06 -3.81
C THR A 34 -2.59 -0.62 -4.15
N THR A 35 -2.07 0.38 -3.44
CA THR A 35 -0.71 0.89 -3.61
C THR A 35 0.34 -0.21 -3.42
N LEU A 36 0.26 -0.96 -2.30
CA LEU A 36 1.17 -2.08 -2.04
C LEU A 36 0.96 -3.22 -3.05
N GLN A 37 -0.30 -3.53 -3.37
CA GLN A 37 -0.64 -4.61 -4.28
C GLN A 37 -0.07 -4.40 -5.69
N GLN A 38 -0.04 -3.17 -6.18
CA GLN A 38 0.37 -2.89 -7.56
C GLN A 38 1.85 -2.57 -7.71
N PHE A 39 2.46 -1.95 -6.71
CA PHE A 39 3.80 -1.39 -6.85
C PHE A 39 4.86 -2.05 -5.94
N TYR A 40 4.47 -2.87 -4.97
CA TYR A 40 5.41 -3.58 -4.10
C TYR A 40 5.29 -5.09 -4.22
N LEU A 41 4.08 -5.62 -4.05
CA LEU A 41 3.85 -7.07 -3.99
C LEU A 41 4.31 -7.85 -5.23
N PRO A 42 4.18 -7.37 -6.48
CA PRO A 42 4.60 -8.17 -7.62
C PRO A 42 6.09 -8.56 -7.55
N ASP A 43 6.96 -7.59 -7.32
CA ASP A 43 8.41 -7.84 -7.20
C ASP A 43 8.76 -8.54 -5.87
N ALA A 44 8.11 -8.14 -4.78
CA ALA A 44 8.35 -8.69 -3.45
C ALA A 44 7.93 -10.16 -3.34
N ALA A 45 6.83 -10.57 -3.96
CA ALA A 45 6.38 -11.97 -3.97
C ALA A 45 7.37 -12.87 -4.69
N ILE A 46 7.85 -12.46 -5.88
CA ILE A 46 8.86 -13.21 -6.64
C ILE A 46 10.14 -13.38 -5.81
N ALA A 47 10.64 -12.30 -5.20
CA ALA A 47 11.85 -12.35 -4.41
C ALA A 47 11.68 -13.14 -3.10
N PHE A 48 10.51 -13.06 -2.48
CA PHE A 48 10.16 -13.83 -1.29
C PHE A 48 10.09 -15.33 -1.59
N GLU A 49 9.41 -15.71 -2.69
CA GLU A 49 9.32 -17.11 -3.15
C GLU A 49 10.71 -17.67 -3.45
N ALA A 50 11.55 -16.93 -4.17
CA ALA A 50 12.93 -17.35 -4.48
C ALA A 50 13.78 -17.57 -3.21
N ARG A 51 13.53 -16.79 -2.14
CA ARG A 51 14.28 -16.86 -0.89
C ARG A 51 13.78 -17.92 0.07
N THR A 52 12.45 -18.15 0.11
CA THR A 52 11.81 -18.96 1.17
C THR A 52 11.01 -20.14 0.64
N GLY A 53 10.71 -20.20 -0.65
CA GLY A 53 9.74 -21.13 -1.25
C GLY A 53 8.28 -20.77 -0.94
N GLY A 54 8.03 -19.67 -0.20
CA GLY A 54 6.69 -19.24 0.18
C GLY A 54 5.97 -18.52 -0.96
N VAL A 55 4.70 -18.86 -1.19
CA VAL A 55 3.87 -18.28 -2.24
C VAL A 55 2.89 -17.27 -1.63
N ILE A 56 2.68 -16.14 -2.32
CA ILE A 56 1.71 -15.11 -1.91
C ILE A 56 0.56 -15.06 -2.90
N HIS A 57 -0.66 -15.29 -2.42
CA HIS A 57 -1.89 -15.08 -3.19
C HIS A 57 -2.48 -13.71 -2.85
N ALA A 58 -2.23 -12.74 -3.72
CA ALA A 58 -2.74 -11.39 -3.56
C ALA A 58 -4.12 -11.23 -4.21
N GLN A 59 -5.11 -10.80 -3.45
CA GLN A 59 -6.42 -10.39 -3.94
C GLN A 59 -6.49 -8.87 -4.00
N GLY A 60 -7.28 -8.34 -4.94
CA GLY A 60 -7.57 -6.92 -5.04
C GLY A 60 -8.35 -6.41 -3.84
N GLY A 61 -8.25 -5.11 -3.60
CA GLY A 61 -9.04 -4.47 -2.56
C GLY A 61 -8.45 -3.13 -2.13
N ASN A 62 -9.12 -2.51 -1.19
CA ASN A 62 -8.66 -1.31 -0.50
C ASN A 62 -8.34 -1.66 0.94
N THR A 63 -7.77 -0.70 1.70
CA THR A 63 -7.39 -0.89 3.10
C THR A 63 -8.55 -1.45 3.95
N ASP A 64 -9.71 -0.79 3.97
CA ASP A 64 -10.80 -1.21 4.86
C ASP A 64 -11.40 -2.58 4.54
N PRO A 65 -11.67 -2.94 3.25
CA PRO A 65 -12.06 -4.31 2.91
C PRO A 65 -11.02 -5.35 3.30
N GLY A 66 -9.73 -5.06 3.09
CA GLY A 66 -8.62 -5.94 3.49
C GLY A 66 -8.58 -6.17 5.01
N LEU A 67 -8.67 -5.09 5.80
CA LEU A 67 -8.69 -5.18 7.27
C LEU A 67 -9.90 -5.96 7.79
N ARG A 68 -11.08 -5.77 7.17
CA ARG A 68 -12.27 -6.58 7.51
C ARG A 68 -12.09 -8.06 7.18
N ALA A 69 -11.49 -8.37 6.03
CA ALA A 69 -11.21 -9.76 5.64
C ALA A 69 -10.21 -10.42 6.59
N LEU A 70 -9.18 -9.67 7.02
CA LEU A 70 -8.19 -10.12 8.01
C LEU A 70 -8.84 -10.38 9.38
N ALA A 71 -9.63 -9.44 9.88
CA ALA A 71 -10.35 -9.60 11.15
C ALA A 71 -11.29 -10.81 11.15
N ALA A 72 -11.91 -11.09 9.97
CA ALA A 72 -12.78 -12.27 9.77
C ALA A 72 -12.00 -13.59 9.53
N GLY A 73 -10.65 -13.58 9.52
CA GLY A 73 -9.82 -14.76 9.30
C GLY A 73 -9.84 -15.30 7.85
N LYS A 74 -10.35 -14.51 6.90
CA LYS A 74 -10.42 -14.91 5.47
C LYS A 74 -9.08 -14.80 4.75
N ILE A 75 -8.17 -13.99 5.28
CA ILE A 75 -6.80 -13.79 4.79
C ILE A 75 -5.83 -13.80 5.97
N ASP A 76 -4.54 -13.90 5.69
CA ASP A 76 -3.48 -14.03 6.69
C ASP A 76 -2.74 -12.72 6.91
N LEU A 77 -2.72 -11.86 5.88
CA LEU A 77 -2.01 -10.58 5.87
C LEU A 77 -2.81 -9.53 5.12
N ALA A 78 -2.95 -8.35 5.70
CA ALA A 78 -3.55 -7.21 5.02
C ALA A 78 -2.54 -6.10 4.75
N GLY A 79 -2.72 -5.38 3.63
CA GLY A 79 -2.01 -4.12 3.38
C GLY A 79 -2.85 -2.92 3.81
N ALA A 80 -2.24 -1.95 4.49
CA ALA A 80 -2.90 -0.72 4.88
C ALA A 80 -2.09 0.52 4.46
N GLY A 81 -2.80 1.55 3.97
CA GLY A 81 -2.24 2.86 3.60
C GLY A 81 -2.63 3.95 4.60
N ARG A 82 -2.93 3.59 5.83
CA ARG A 82 -3.20 4.44 6.99
C ARG A 82 -2.85 3.68 8.27
N PHE A 83 -2.74 4.37 9.38
CA PHE A 83 -2.65 3.72 10.68
C PHE A 83 -3.98 3.03 11.06
N LEU A 84 -3.88 2.02 11.91
CA LEU A 84 -5.06 1.36 12.46
C LEU A 84 -5.78 2.29 13.43
N THR A 85 -7.11 2.25 13.39
CA THR A 85 -7.95 2.93 14.37
C THR A 85 -7.82 2.26 15.75
N PRO A 86 -8.14 2.95 16.85
CA PRO A 86 -8.20 2.35 18.18
C PRO A 86 -9.12 1.11 18.24
N ALA A 87 -10.23 1.13 17.51
CA ALA A 87 -11.15 -0.01 17.46
C ALA A 87 -10.55 -1.24 16.76
N GLU A 88 -9.80 -1.03 15.66
CA GLU A 88 -9.09 -2.11 14.95
C GLU A 88 -7.97 -2.71 15.82
N LYS A 89 -7.21 -1.87 16.54
CA LYS A 89 -6.21 -2.33 17.52
C LYS A 89 -6.87 -3.12 18.68
N ALA A 90 -7.97 -2.63 19.20
CA ALA A 90 -8.72 -3.32 20.24
C ALA A 90 -9.32 -4.65 19.76
N ALA A 91 -9.61 -4.79 18.45
CA ALA A 91 -10.02 -6.04 17.82
C ALA A 91 -8.85 -7.03 17.57
N GLY A 92 -7.64 -6.71 18.04
CA GLY A 92 -6.46 -7.57 17.96
C GLY A 92 -5.70 -7.49 16.65
N LEU A 93 -5.94 -6.46 15.81
CA LEU A 93 -5.10 -6.22 14.65
C LEU A 93 -3.79 -5.55 15.07
N VAL A 94 -2.69 -5.97 14.43
CA VAL A 94 -1.33 -5.48 14.70
C VAL A 94 -0.73 -4.94 13.41
N GLU A 95 -0.29 -3.69 13.44
CA GLU A 95 0.34 -3.00 12.32
C GLU A 95 1.86 -3.17 12.33
N HIS A 96 2.42 -3.39 11.15
CA HIS A 96 3.85 -3.48 10.90
C HIS A 96 4.21 -2.46 9.82
N LEU A 97 4.81 -1.35 10.23
CA LEU A 97 5.25 -0.30 9.32
C LEU A 97 6.41 -0.82 8.46
N ILE A 98 6.26 -0.78 7.14
CA ILE A 98 7.29 -1.22 6.19
C ILE A 98 7.87 -0.07 5.36
N GLY A 99 7.26 1.12 5.39
CA GLY A 99 7.75 2.28 4.67
C GLY A 99 6.72 3.40 4.63
N TRP A 100 7.00 4.39 3.78
CA TRP A 100 6.20 5.60 3.64
C TRP A 100 5.86 5.86 2.18
N ASP A 101 4.72 6.48 1.93
CA ASP A 101 4.28 6.94 0.62
C ASP A 101 3.94 8.44 0.68
N ALA A 102 4.32 9.19 -0.34
CA ALA A 102 3.98 10.60 -0.44
C ALA A 102 2.70 10.78 -1.28
N LEU A 103 1.77 11.59 -0.78
CA LEU A 103 0.59 12.00 -1.53
C LEU A 103 0.95 13.17 -2.42
N ALA A 104 1.07 12.94 -3.72
CA ALA A 104 1.19 14.00 -4.70
C ALA A 104 -0.15 14.72 -4.87
N VAL A 105 -0.13 16.04 -4.81
CA VAL A 105 -1.24 16.89 -5.26
C VAL A 105 -1.10 17.06 -6.75
N ILE A 106 -2.04 16.55 -7.52
CA ILE A 106 -2.03 16.64 -8.98
C ILE A 106 -3.18 17.50 -9.48
N VAL A 107 -2.88 18.28 -10.49
CA VAL A 107 -3.85 19.10 -11.25
C VAL A 107 -3.64 18.86 -12.74
N HIS A 108 -4.59 19.24 -13.57
CA HIS A 108 -4.42 19.23 -15.02
C HIS A 108 -3.20 20.07 -15.43
N ALA A 109 -2.45 19.63 -16.43
CA ALA A 109 -1.19 20.27 -16.87
C ALA A 109 -1.37 21.75 -17.27
N ALA A 110 -2.53 22.13 -17.81
CA ALA A 110 -2.86 23.50 -18.16
C ALA A 110 -3.17 24.43 -16.95
N ASN A 111 -3.27 23.90 -15.73
CA ASN A 111 -3.47 24.73 -14.55
C ASN A 111 -2.21 25.57 -14.28
N PRO A 112 -2.28 26.92 -14.14
CA PRO A 112 -1.11 27.75 -13.98
C PRO A 112 -0.46 27.66 -12.60
N LEU A 113 -1.14 27.08 -11.58
CA LEU A 113 -0.65 27.06 -10.21
C LEU A 113 0.41 25.96 -10.02
N ASP A 114 1.54 26.31 -9.42
CA ASP A 114 2.65 25.40 -9.14
C ASP A 114 2.82 25.11 -7.64
N ASN A 115 2.09 25.83 -6.79
CA ASN A 115 2.13 25.65 -5.35
C ASN A 115 0.77 25.92 -4.71
N LEU A 116 0.45 25.17 -3.69
CA LEU A 116 -0.72 25.36 -2.83
C LEU A 116 -0.28 25.34 -1.36
N SER A 117 -0.82 26.25 -0.54
CA SER A 117 -0.71 26.09 0.91
C SER A 117 -1.62 24.96 1.40
N ARG A 118 -1.35 24.41 2.59
CA ARG A 118 -2.23 23.42 3.22
C ARG A 118 -3.65 23.95 3.43
N SER A 119 -3.78 25.24 3.76
CA SER A 119 -5.08 25.89 3.92
C SER A 119 -5.84 25.99 2.59
N GLN A 120 -5.18 26.37 1.50
CA GLN A 120 -5.77 26.40 0.15
C GLN A 120 -6.20 25.00 -0.29
N LEU A 121 -5.33 23.99 -0.10
CA LEU A 121 -5.64 22.61 -0.43
C LEU A 121 -6.86 22.09 0.35
N LYS A 122 -6.93 22.37 1.64
CA LYS A 122 -8.09 22.07 2.49
C LYS A 122 -9.35 22.75 2.00
N ALA A 123 -9.27 24.02 1.63
CA ALA A 123 -10.41 24.80 1.12
C ALA A 123 -10.91 24.29 -0.26
N LEU A 124 -10.00 23.86 -1.14
CA LEU A 124 -10.34 23.23 -2.42
C LEU A 124 -11.08 21.91 -2.18
N LEU A 125 -10.50 21.02 -1.37
CA LEU A 125 -11.07 19.68 -1.14
C LEU A 125 -12.38 19.71 -0.36
N SER A 126 -12.59 20.69 0.51
CA SER A 126 -13.85 20.89 1.23
C SER A 126 -14.91 21.63 0.40
N GLY A 127 -14.53 22.21 -0.76
CA GLY A 127 -15.41 22.97 -1.63
C GLY A 127 -15.65 24.42 -1.20
N GLN A 128 -14.88 24.95 -0.23
CA GLN A 128 -14.87 26.36 0.16
C GLN A 128 -14.32 27.24 -0.98
N ILE A 129 -13.31 26.73 -1.70
CA ILE A 129 -12.84 27.30 -2.97
C ILE A 129 -13.42 26.42 -4.09
N ALA A 130 -14.31 27.00 -4.88
CA ALA A 130 -15.04 26.30 -5.92
C ALA A 130 -14.64 26.70 -7.35
N ASN A 131 -13.76 27.71 -7.49
CA ASN A 131 -13.28 28.20 -8.77
C ASN A 131 -11.80 28.55 -8.67
N TRP A 132 -11.00 28.12 -9.64
CA TRP A 132 -9.57 28.33 -9.68
C TRP A 132 -9.15 29.81 -9.71
N ARG A 133 -10.00 30.70 -10.27
CA ARG A 133 -9.74 32.15 -10.24
C ARG A 133 -9.56 32.74 -8.83
N GLN A 134 -10.12 32.08 -7.81
CA GLN A 134 -9.98 32.52 -6.41
C GLN A 134 -8.54 32.36 -5.91
N LEU A 135 -7.73 31.59 -6.63
CA LEU A 135 -6.30 31.37 -6.36
C LEU A 135 -5.39 31.97 -7.44
N GLY A 136 -5.92 32.81 -8.34
CA GLY A 136 -5.16 33.38 -9.45
C GLY A 136 -5.05 32.50 -10.69
N GLY A 137 -5.79 31.40 -10.71
CA GLY A 137 -5.91 30.52 -11.89
C GLY A 137 -6.97 31.00 -12.88
N ALA A 138 -7.28 30.16 -13.86
CA ALA A 138 -8.31 30.41 -14.87
C ALA A 138 -9.73 30.47 -14.23
N ASP A 139 -10.67 31.13 -14.90
CA ASP A 139 -12.07 31.11 -14.49
C ASP A 139 -12.73 29.75 -14.84
N LEU A 140 -12.37 28.74 -14.06
CA LEU A 140 -12.80 27.35 -14.21
C LEU A 140 -13.29 26.81 -12.87
N PRO A 141 -14.42 26.05 -12.85
CA PRO A 141 -14.85 25.33 -11.66
C PRO A 141 -13.78 24.33 -11.20
N VAL A 142 -13.60 24.23 -9.90
CA VAL A 142 -12.77 23.17 -9.30
C VAL A 142 -13.54 21.85 -9.34
N GLN A 143 -12.96 20.83 -9.97
CA GLN A 143 -13.46 19.46 -9.93
C GLN A 143 -12.55 18.61 -9.03
N VAL A 144 -13.00 18.36 -7.83
CA VAL A 144 -12.31 17.45 -6.92
C VAL A 144 -12.55 16.01 -7.37
N ILE A 145 -11.47 15.29 -7.63
CA ILE A 145 -11.48 13.85 -7.94
C ILE A 145 -10.93 13.13 -6.73
N SER A 146 -11.68 12.18 -6.19
CA SER A 146 -11.34 11.50 -4.95
C SER A 146 -11.24 9.99 -5.15
N SER A 147 -10.42 9.38 -4.31
CA SER A 147 -10.31 7.92 -4.25
C SER A 147 -11.57 7.27 -3.65
N PRO A 148 -11.86 5.99 -3.97
CA PRO A 148 -13.03 5.27 -3.46
C PRO A 148 -13.17 5.30 -1.95
N LEU A 149 -14.40 5.19 -1.46
CA LEU A 149 -14.68 4.98 -0.04
C LEU A 149 -13.99 3.70 0.46
N GLY A 150 -13.44 3.74 1.66
CA GLY A 150 -12.72 2.60 2.27
C GLY A 150 -11.30 2.40 1.71
N SER A 151 -10.82 3.29 0.82
CA SER A 151 -9.41 3.28 0.42
C SER A 151 -8.53 3.97 1.46
N GLY A 152 -7.32 3.43 1.68
CA GLY A 152 -6.32 4.07 2.53
C GLY A 152 -5.90 5.45 2.01
N MET A 153 -5.99 5.68 0.69
CA MET A 153 -5.73 6.98 0.07
C MET A 153 -6.75 8.04 0.54
N ARG A 154 -8.05 7.71 0.46
CA ARG A 154 -9.10 8.63 0.93
C ARG A 154 -8.98 8.93 2.42
N ALA A 155 -8.70 7.90 3.23
CA ALA A 155 -8.47 8.07 4.66
C ALA A 155 -7.28 8.99 4.95
N ALA A 156 -6.15 8.80 4.24
CA ALA A 156 -4.98 9.66 4.38
C ALA A 156 -5.25 11.12 3.98
N VAL A 157 -6.01 11.36 2.90
CA VAL A 157 -6.42 12.72 2.50
C VAL A 157 -7.29 13.36 3.59
N SER A 158 -8.23 12.61 4.16
CA SER A 158 -9.07 13.11 5.26
C SER A 158 -8.23 13.47 6.49
N GLU A 159 -7.29 12.62 6.87
CA GLU A 159 -6.44 12.82 8.04
C GLU A 159 -5.43 13.96 7.84
N LEU A 160 -4.69 13.93 6.74
CA LEU A 160 -3.55 14.83 6.51
C LEU A 160 -3.96 16.23 6.04
N VAL A 161 -5.12 16.36 5.37
CA VAL A 161 -5.53 17.64 4.77
C VAL A 161 -6.83 18.18 5.36
N LEU A 162 -7.91 17.37 5.36
CA LEU A 162 -9.23 17.86 5.75
C LEU A 162 -9.41 18.02 7.26
N GLY A 163 -8.82 17.13 8.06
CA GLY A 163 -9.07 17.04 9.50
C GLY A 163 -10.53 16.71 9.78
N GLN A 164 -11.28 17.64 10.38
CA GLN A 164 -12.70 17.45 10.71
C GLN A 164 -13.66 17.89 9.59
N LEU A 165 -13.15 18.52 8.51
CA LEU A 165 -14.00 18.96 7.41
C LEU A 165 -14.36 17.75 6.51
N PRO A 166 -15.60 17.69 6.01
CA PRO A 166 -15.96 16.71 5.00
C PRO A 166 -15.35 17.08 3.64
N MET A 167 -15.14 16.08 2.81
CA MET A 167 -14.90 16.27 1.38
C MET A 167 -16.12 16.96 0.75
N THR A 168 -15.89 17.80 -0.28
CA THR A 168 -17.00 18.45 -0.99
C THR A 168 -18.00 17.44 -1.54
N ARG A 169 -19.29 17.76 -1.43
CA ARG A 169 -20.36 16.92 -2.02
C ARG A 169 -20.37 16.91 -3.55
N ARG A 170 -19.57 17.78 -4.20
CA ARG A 170 -19.41 17.85 -5.67
C ARG A 170 -18.21 17.03 -6.14
N GLU A 171 -17.62 16.22 -5.28
CA GLU A 171 -16.51 15.35 -5.67
C GLU A 171 -16.95 14.32 -6.71
N GLN A 172 -16.05 14.00 -7.62
CA GLN A 172 -16.14 12.83 -8.47
C GLN A 172 -15.36 11.70 -7.82
N VAL A 173 -16.05 10.66 -7.38
CA VAL A 173 -15.39 9.48 -6.77
C VAL A 173 -14.92 8.55 -7.88
N SER A 174 -13.63 8.27 -7.94
CA SER A 174 -13.06 7.29 -8.87
C SER A 174 -13.52 5.88 -8.53
N ALA A 175 -13.76 5.04 -9.53
CA ALA A 175 -14.09 3.64 -9.34
C ALA A 175 -12.90 2.87 -8.74
N ARG A 176 -11.68 3.18 -9.17
CA ARG A 176 -10.43 2.63 -8.64
C ARG A 176 -9.46 3.77 -8.34
N VAL A 177 -8.60 3.58 -7.34
CA VAL A 177 -7.59 4.59 -6.96
C VAL A 177 -6.69 4.95 -8.15
N VAL A 178 -6.32 3.97 -8.95
CA VAL A 178 -5.39 4.12 -10.10
C VAL A 178 -5.98 4.87 -11.30
N ASP A 179 -7.28 5.08 -11.34
CA ASP A 179 -7.92 5.80 -12.45
C ASP A 179 -8.00 7.32 -12.18
N SER A 180 -7.53 7.77 -11.01
CA SER A 180 -7.75 9.15 -10.57
C SER A 180 -6.94 10.17 -11.35
N ASP A 181 -5.71 9.86 -11.75
CA ASP A 181 -4.86 10.75 -12.54
C ASP A 181 -5.37 10.90 -13.97
N ASP A 182 -5.84 9.82 -14.60
CA ASP A 182 -6.51 9.87 -15.90
C ASP A 182 -7.77 10.77 -15.89
N GLN A 183 -8.52 10.77 -14.79
CA GLN A 183 -9.69 11.64 -14.64
C GLN A 183 -9.27 13.11 -14.50
N VAL A 184 -8.16 13.40 -13.81
CA VAL A 184 -7.58 14.75 -13.77
C VAL A 184 -7.10 15.17 -15.16
N ALA A 185 -6.42 14.28 -15.88
CA ALA A 185 -5.93 14.53 -17.24
C ALA A 185 -7.03 14.89 -18.25
N ARG A 186 -8.26 14.39 -18.02
CA ARG A 186 -9.43 14.68 -18.87
C ARG A 186 -10.25 15.87 -18.40
N ASN A 187 -9.89 16.53 -17.31
CA ASN A 187 -10.64 17.63 -16.73
C ASN A 187 -9.71 18.80 -16.39
N VAL A 188 -9.79 19.88 -17.17
CA VAL A 188 -8.95 21.08 -16.99
C VAL A 188 -9.12 21.77 -15.63
N GLY A 189 -10.26 21.57 -14.95
CA GLY A 189 -10.51 22.03 -13.58
C GLY A 189 -10.19 20.99 -12.50
N GLY A 190 -9.62 19.83 -12.90
CA GLY A 190 -9.39 18.68 -12.02
C GLY A 190 -8.28 18.91 -10.97
N ILE A 191 -8.53 18.38 -9.77
CA ILE A 191 -7.55 18.22 -8.69
C ILE A 191 -7.77 16.89 -8.01
N CYS A 192 -6.68 16.20 -7.71
CA CYS A 192 -6.67 14.95 -6.95
C CYS A 192 -5.44 14.86 -6.04
N LEU A 193 -5.54 14.09 -4.98
CA LEU A 193 -4.39 13.59 -4.22
C LEU A 193 -4.24 12.10 -4.45
N LEU A 194 -3.06 11.69 -4.87
CA LEU A 194 -2.75 10.33 -5.25
C LEU A 194 -1.35 9.95 -4.75
N SER A 195 -1.09 8.66 -4.55
CA SER A 195 0.29 8.21 -4.31
C SER A 195 1.19 8.69 -5.43
N HIS A 196 2.35 9.26 -5.09
CA HIS A 196 3.30 9.74 -6.09
C HIS A 196 3.68 8.66 -7.11
N SER A 197 3.76 7.41 -6.69
CA SER A 197 4.05 6.26 -7.55
C SER A 197 2.93 5.92 -8.56
N MET A 198 1.73 6.41 -8.33
CA MET A 198 0.57 6.18 -9.19
C MET A 198 0.34 7.28 -10.22
N VAL A 199 1.12 8.37 -10.19
CA VAL A 199 0.98 9.48 -11.13
C VAL A 199 1.67 9.10 -12.43
N GLN A 200 0.91 8.75 -13.45
CA GLN A 200 1.42 8.27 -14.75
C GLN A 200 0.83 9.03 -15.95
N ALA A 201 -0.31 9.69 -15.80
CA ALA A 201 -0.95 10.44 -16.86
C ALA A 201 -0.09 11.63 -17.33
N ARG A 202 0.00 11.83 -18.65
CA ARG A 202 0.84 12.89 -19.23
C ARG A 202 0.29 14.30 -19.07
N GLU A 203 -1.04 14.42 -19.07
CA GLU A 203 -1.74 15.71 -18.99
C GLU A 203 -2.02 16.15 -17.54
N VAL A 204 -1.15 15.69 -16.61
CA VAL A 204 -1.20 16.14 -15.22
C VAL A 204 0.15 16.69 -14.77
N LYS A 205 0.13 17.58 -13.80
CA LYS A 205 1.34 18.03 -13.11
C LYS A 205 1.19 17.92 -11.61
N VAL A 206 2.31 17.67 -10.94
CA VAL A 206 2.41 17.67 -9.48
C VAL A 206 2.63 19.09 -9.01
N VAL A 207 1.80 19.53 -8.06
CA VAL A 207 1.88 20.87 -7.44
C VAL A 207 2.60 20.75 -6.10
N ALA A 208 3.48 21.71 -5.80
CA ALA A 208 4.12 21.81 -4.50
C ALA A 208 3.09 22.09 -3.39
N VAL A 209 3.37 21.60 -2.18
CA VAL A 209 2.60 21.95 -0.98
C VAL A 209 3.53 22.66 -0.01
N GLU A 210 3.14 23.87 0.42
CA GLU A 210 3.99 24.78 1.23
C GLU A 210 5.37 25.01 0.56
N GLY A 211 5.40 25.10 -0.77
CA GLY A 211 6.65 25.28 -1.52
C GLY A 211 7.50 24.02 -1.69
N VAL A 212 7.03 22.85 -1.23
CA VAL A 212 7.80 21.61 -1.23
C VAL A 212 7.15 20.57 -2.17
N LEU A 213 7.94 19.99 -3.08
CA LEU A 213 7.53 18.88 -3.95
C LEU A 213 7.77 17.52 -3.26
N PRO A 214 7.00 16.47 -3.59
CA PRO A 214 7.16 15.11 -3.04
C PRO A 214 8.37 14.36 -3.63
N THR A 215 9.55 14.98 -3.62
CA THR A 215 10.80 14.34 -4.06
C THR A 215 11.35 13.41 -2.98
N ARG A 216 12.24 12.47 -3.39
CA ARG A 216 12.91 11.57 -2.44
C ARG A 216 13.62 12.34 -1.34
N ASP A 217 14.38 13.37 -1.69
CA ASP A 217 15.14 14.19 -0.73
C ASP A 217 14.23 14.96 0.23
N ASN A 218 13.09 15.46 -0.26
CA ASN A 218 12.15 16.21 0.57
C ASN A 218 11.39 15.29 1.54
N VAL A 219 11.06 14.07 1.12
CA VAL A 219 10.40 13.10 2.00
C VAL A 219 11.38 12.52 3.00
N ALA A 220 12.58 12.12 2.57
CA ALA A 220 13.64 11.63 3.45
C ALA A 220 14.05 12.68 4.51
N ALA A 221 14.11 13.95 4.12
CA ALA A 221 14.39 15.07 5.04
C ALA A 221 13.15 15.53 5.84
N GLN A 222 12.03 14.82 5.76
CA GLN A 222 10.75 15.12 6.43
C GLN A 222 10.23 16.54 6.13
N ARG A 223 10.59 17.11 4.98
CA ARG A 223 10.15 18.45 4.55
C ARG A 223 8.78 18.41 3.87
N TYR A 224 8.46 17.31 3.14
CA TYR A 224 7.18 17.19 2.48
C TYR A 224 6.07 16.84 3.48
N PRO A 225 4.96 17.64 3.53
CA PRO A 225 4.01 17.52 4.63
C PRO A 225 2.95 16.41 4.47
N LEU A 226 2.80 15.82 3.27
CA LEU A 226 1.73 14.86 2.98
C LEU A 226 2.31 13.45 2.78
N VAL A 227 2.70 12.83 3.88
CA VAL A 227 3.25 11.47 3.89
C VAL A 227 2.33 10.55 4.67
N LYS A 228 2.06 9.36 4.13
CA LYS A 228 1.24 8.32 4.77
C LYS A 228 2.03 7.03 4.98
N PRO A 229 1.67 6.22 5.98
CA PRO A 229 2.34 4.95 6.21
C PRO A 229 1.99 3.92 5.14
N LEU A 230 2.92 3.00 4.88
CA LEU A 230 2.69 1.73 4.21
C LEU A 230 2.88 0.63 5.23
N GLN A 231 1.83 -0.16 5.45
CA GLN A 231 1.80 -1.12 6.53
C GLN A 231 1.35 -2.50 6.04
N LEU A 232 1.96 -3.53 6.61
CA LEU A 232 1.41 -4.87 6.65
C LEU A 232 0.69 -5.03 7.98
N VAL A 233 -0.45 -5.72 7.98
CA VAL A 233 -1.28 -5.90 9.19
C VAL A 233 -1.57 -7.38 9.38
N THR A 234 -1.44 -7.84 10.62
CA THR A 234 -1.77 -9.21 11.05
C THR A 234 -2.86 -9.22 12.11
N ARG A 235 -3.47 -10.39 12.31
CA ARG A 235 -4.34 -10.64 13.45
C ARG A 235 -3.51 -11.24 14.59
N GLY A 236 -3.22 -10.42 15.60
CA GLY A 236 -2.30 -10.78 16.67
C GLY A 236 -0.83 -10.82 16.21
N LYS A 237 0.02 -11.46 17.02
CA LYS A 237 1.45 -11.62 16.72
C LYS A 237 1.64 -12.40 15.41
N PRO A 238 2.44 -11.90 14.46
CA PRO A 238 2.69 -12.58 13.18
C PRO A 238 3.33 -13.95 13.41
N GLN A 239 2.90 -14.94 12.63
CA GLN A 239 3.41 -16.31 12.67
C GLN A 239 3.53 -16.88 11.24
N GLY A 240 4.33 -17.94 11.09
CA GLY A 240 4.47 -18.67 9.84
C GLY A 240 4.81 -17.78 8.63
N PRO A 241 4.18 -17.99 7.47
CA PRO A 241 4.48 -17.22 6.24
C PRO A 241 4.27 -15.72 6.38
N ALA A 242 3.30 -15.28 7.20
CA ALA A 242 3.07 -13.84 7.44
C ALA A 242 4.24 -13.19 8.20
N ALA A 243 4.78 -13.87 9.22
CA ALA A 243 5.96 -13.38 9.93
C ALA A 243 7.18 -13.31 9.01
N GLN A 244 7.41 -14.34 8.21
CA GLN A 244 8.52 -14.40 7.24
C GLN A 244 8.42 -13.28 6.18
N PHE A 245 7.21 -12.99 5.68
CA PHE A 245 7.03 -11.92 4.69
C PHE A 245 7.21 -10.53 5.30
N ILE A 246 6.79 -10.31 6.54
CA ILE A 246 7.06 -9.06 7.27
C ILE A 246 8.57 -8.89 7.47
N GLU A 247 9.27 -9.92 7.93
CA GLU A 247 10.72 -9.89 8.09
C GLU A 247 11.42 -9.64 6.75
N PHE A 248 11.00 -10.33 5.68
CA PHE A 248 11.49 -10.07 4.32
C PHE A 248 11.27 -8.60 3.92
N SER A 249 10.08 -8.05 4.15
CA SER A 249 9.76 -6.67 3.79
C SER A 249 10.61 -5.63 4.55
N LEU A 250 11.09 -5.97 5.73
CA LEU A 250 11.98 -5.14 6.54
C LEU A 250 13.47 -5.38 6.27
N SER A 251 13.83 -6.44 5.54
CA SER A 251 15.21 -6.71 5.15
C SER A 251 15.71 -5.73 4.09
N ASP A 252 17.03 -5.64 3.90
CA ASP A 252 17.65 -4.79 2.86
C ASP A 252 17.03 -5.04 1.48
N GLN A 253 16.86 -6.30 1.09
CA GLN A 253 16.24 -6.68 -0.17
C GLN A 253 14.79 -6.19 -0.29
N GLY A 254 13.98 -6.41 0.75
CA GLY A 254 12.59 -5.93 0.78
C GLY A 254 12.50 -4.41 0.72
N GLN A 255 13.39 -3.73 1.44
CA GLN A 255 13.48 -2.26 1.45
C GLN A 255 14.03 -1.70 0.12
N GLU A 256 14.90 -2.41 -0.59
CA GLU A 256 15.33 -2.03 -1.94
C GLU A 256 14.20 -2.11 -2.96
N LEU A 257 13.40 -3.18 -2.91
CA LEU A 257 12.22 -3.33 -3.75
C LEU A 257 11.18 -2.23 -3.45
N LEU A 258 10.93 -1.96 -2.18
CA LEU A 258 10.02 -0.91 -1.75
C LEU A 258 10.48 0.48 -2.24
N ALA A 259 11.78 0.74 -2.18
CA ALA A 259 12.36 2.02 -2.59
C ALA A 259 12.28 2.31 -4.10
N ARG A 260 11.87 1.36 -4.94
CA ARG A 260 11.63 1.61 -6.37
C ARG A 260 10.46 2.58 -6.57
N HIS A 261 9.46 2.52 -5.68
CA HIS A 261 8.21 3.25 -5.81
C HIS A 261 7.86 4.11 -4.58
N PHE A 262 8.48 3.83 -3.43
CA PHE A 262 8.14 4.40 -2.13
C PHE A 262 9.37 4.87 -1.37
N PHE A 263 9.18 5.21 -0.10
CA PHE A 263 10.25 5.69 0.78
C PHE A 263 10.50 4.64 1.86
N ARG A 264 11.78 4.27 2.03
CA ARG A 264 12.22 3.31 3.04
C ARG A 264 11.92 3.80 4.45
N LEU A 265 11.86 2.85 5.37
CA LEU A 265 12.08 3.17 6.77
C LEU A 265 13.51 3.69 6.91
N GLN A 266 13.67 4.88 7.48
CA GLN A 266 15.00 5.33 7.85
C GLN A 266 15.50 4.44 8.99
N PRO A 267 16.79 4.05 9.02
CA PRO A 267 17.34 3.46 10.22
C PRO A 267 17.17 4.47 11.36
N LEU A 268 16.62 3.99 12.47
CA LEU A 268 16.50 4.75 13.72
C LEU A 268 17.87 5.14 14.23
#